data_9f675a08c068250753b9b3ae2b6da9dd
#
_entry.id   9f675a08c068250753b9b3ae2b6da9dd
#
_cell.length_a   1.000
_cell.length_b   1.000
_cell.length_c   1.000
_cell.angle_alpha   90.00
_cell.angle_beta   90.00
_cell.angle_gamma   90.00
#
_symmetry.space_group_name_H-M   'P 1'
#
loop_
_entity.id
_entity.type
_entity.pdbx_description
1 polymer ?
#
loop_
_entity_poly.entity_id
_entity_poly.type
_entity_poly.pdbx_seq_one_letter_code
_entity_poly.pdbx_strand_id
1 'polypeptide(L)'
;MADSTDEVTAVPRMMVDIETLGLEPGSAILSIGAVQFTEDGLEEEFYAEVSLESCQEAGLEIDADTLEWWLGQDDEVTGILTGGDDLTHVLDEFRLWFPDDAEVWANSPSFDCEHLGVAFDAVGMSEPWAFYDERDVRTLKSLPGAANVEMEGNEHDALDDAKHQARFVVETLQNLDSAARTGVDA
;
A
#
# COMPACT_ATOMS: atom_id res chain seq x y z
N MET A 1 -17.34 25.20 -33.53
CA MET A 1 -16.04 24.82 -33.05
C MET A 1 -16.24 24.44 -31.60
N ALA A 2 -16.30 23.15 -31.29
CA ALA A 2 -16.41 22.70 -29.92
C ALA A 2 -14.99 22.76 -29.34
N ASP A 3 -14.84 23.50 -28.28
CA ASP A 3 -13.63 23.55 -27.44
C ASP A 3 -13.59 22.24 -26.65
N SER A 4 -12.83 21.28 -27.17
CA SER A 4 -12.48 20.10 -26.42
C SER A 4 -11.33 20.48 -25.48
N THR A 5 -11.67 20.97 -24.29
CA THR A 5 -10.76 20.90 -23.17
C THR A 5 -10.54 19.42 -22.92
N ASP A 6 -9.40 18.89 -23.35
CA ASP A 6 -8.89 17.62 -22.83
C ASP A 6 -8.73 17.79 -21.31
N GLU A 7 -9.72 17.35 -20.55
CA GLU A 7 -9.55 17.07 -19.12
C GLU A 7 -8.46 16.01 -19.04
N VAL A 8 -7.26 16.42 -18.71
CA VAL A 8 -6.22 15.49 -18.27
C VAL A 8 -6.77 14.86 -17.00
N THR A 9 -7.39 13.70 -17.13
CA THR A 9 -7.79 12.91 -15.96
C THR A 9 -6.52 12.60 -15.17
N ALA A 10 -6.48 13.04 -13.91
CA ALA A 10 -5.37 12.74 -13.03
C ALA A 10 -5.20 11.22 -12.95
N VAL A 11 -3.96 10.74 -13.03
CA VAL A 11 -3.66 9.31 -12.88
C VAL A 11 -4.09 8.89 -11.47
N PRO A 12 -4.91 7.83 -11.31
CA PRO A 12 -5.28 7.32 -10.01
C PRO A 12 -4.04 6.94 -9.19
N ARG A 13 -4.03 7.20 -7.91
CA ARG A 13 -2.94 6.86 -7.00
C ARG A 13 -3.46 5.94 -5.91
N MET A 14 -2.77 4.83 -5.72
CA MET A 14 -3.10 3.81 -4.73
C MET A 14 -1.96 3.71 -3.73
N MET A 15 -2.21 3.95 -2.45
CA MET A 15 -1.28 3.62 -1.38
C MET A 15 -1.56 2.21 -0.92
N VAL A 16 -0.52 1.40 -0.80
CA VAL A 16 -0.61 0.01 -0.34
C VAL A 16 0.36 -0.20 0.81
N ASP A 17 -0.09 -0.91 1.82
CA ASP A 17 0.71 -1.40 2.94
C ASP A 17 0.28 -2.83 3.24
N ILE A 18 1.20 -3.68 3.70
CA ILE A 18 0.93 -5.07 4.03
C ILE A 18 1.54 -5.47 5.36
N GLU A 19 0.87 -6.38 6.07
CA GLU A 19 1.46 -7.07 7.20
C GLU A 19 1.84 -8.50 6.81
N THR A 20 3.00 -8.96 7.28
CA THR A 20 3.59 -10.22 6.84
C THR A 20 4.17 -11.03 7.98
N LEU A 21 4.38 -12.32 7.74
CA LEU A 21 5.15 -13.23 8.62
C LEU A 21 6.57 -13.47 8.11
N GLY A 22 7.23 -12.42 7.64
CA GLY A 22 8.64 -12.43 7.30
C GLY A 22 9.05 -11.18 6.52
N LEU A 23 10.35 -10.96 6.41
CA LEU A 23 10.94 -9.76 5.78
C LEU A 23 11.36 -9.98 4.33
N GLU A 24 11.40 -11.23 3.89
CA GLU A 24 11.82 -11.58 2.54
C GLU A 24 10.61 -11.83 1.63
N PRO A 25 10.64 -11.41 0.35
CA PRO A 25 9.59 -11.73 -0.61
C PRO A 25 9.30 -13.24 -0.65
N GLY A 26 8.02 -13.62 -0.61
CA GLY A 26 7.59 -15.01 -0.46
C GLY A 26 7.19 -15.38 0.96
N SER A 27 7.24 -14.44 1.90
CA SER A 27 6.64 -14.61 3.23
C SER A 27 5.12 -14.56 3.17
N ALA A 28 4.46 -15.25 4.10
CA ALA A 28 3.01 -15.25 4.23
C ALA A 28 2.51 -13.84 4.56
N ILE A 29 1.46 -13.40 3.86
CA ILE A 29 0.78 -12.13 4.06
C ILE A 29 -0.30 -12.32 5.12
N LEU A 30 -0.37 -11.43 6.10
CA LEU A 30 -1.39 -11.40 7.14
C LEU A 30 -2.57 -10.52 6.76
N SER A 31 -2.29 -9.34 6.24
CA SER A 31 -3.32 -8.40 5.76
C SER A 31 -2.80 -7.51 4.63
N ILE A 32 -3.74 -7.01 3.85
CA ILE A 32 -3.51 -6.01 2.80
C ILE A 32 -4.38 -4.82 3.12
N GLY A 33 -3.77 -3.66 3.31
CA GLY A 33 -4.44 -2.37 3.45
C GLY A 33 -4.10 -1.48 2.26
N ALA A 34 -5.10 -0.86 1.66
CA ALA A 34 -4.86 0.10 0.59
C ALA A 34 -5.89 1.22 0.57
N VAL A 35 -5.49 2.36 0.04
CA VAL A 35 -6.36 3.51 -0.10
C VAL A 35 -6.10 4.24 -1.41
N GLN A 36 -7.16 4.55 -2.13
CA GLN A 36 -7.10 5.47 -3.25
C GLN A 36 -6.98 6.90 -2.73
N PHE A 37 -6.14 7.71 -3.37
CA PHE A 37 -5.97 9.11 -2.97
C PHE A 37 -5.71 10.04 -4.15
N THR A 38 -6.06 11.30 -3.97
CA THR A 38 -5.84 12.39 -4.91
C THR A 38 -5.14 13.56 -4.21
N GLU A 39 -4.96 14.66 -4.91
CA GLU A 39 -4.43 15.90 -4.29
C GLU A 39 -5.40 16.49 -3.26
N ASP A 40 -6.69 16.13 -3.33
CA ASP A 40 -7.73 16.61 -2.42
C ASP A 40 -7.87 15.76 -1.16
N GLY A 41 -7.27 14.54 -1.13
CA GLY A 41 -7.28 13.65 0.03
C GLY A 41 -7.51 12.19 -0.29
N LEU A 42 -7.93 11.43 0.72
CA LEU A 42 -8.21 10.00 0.64
C LEU A 42 -9.60 9.74 0.08
N GLU A 43 -9.75 8.63 -0.65
CA GLU A 43 -10.99 8.23 -1.31
C GLU A 43 -11.42 6.82 -0.88
N GLU A 44 -11.48 5.85 -1.80
CA GLU A 44 -11.91 4.48 -1.52
C GLU A 44 -10.84 3.68 -0.78
N GLU A 45 -11.27 2.79 0.11
CA GLU A 45 -10.41 1.97 0.96
C GLU A 45 -10.60 0.48 0.63
N PHE A 46 -9.52 -0.28 0.74
CA PHE A 46 -9.51 -1.74 0.70
C PHE A 46 -8.81 -2.27 1.95
N TYR A 47 -9.41 -3.28 2.58
CA TYR A 47 -8.78 -4.03 3.65
C TYR A 47 -9.20 -5.48 3.60
N ALA A 48 -8.25 -6.39 3.71
CA ALA A 48 -8.52 -7.81 3.84
C ALA A 48 -7.45 -8.50 4.68
N GLU A 49 -7.88 -9.41 5.55
CA GLU A 49 -7.03 -10.35 6.25
C GLU A 49 -6.89 -11.63 5.43
N VAL A 50 -5.72 -12.25 5.46
CA VAL A 50 -5.38 -13.43 4.66
C VAL A 50 -5.20 -14.65 5.55
N SER A 51 -5.79 -15.77 5.15
CA SER A 51 -5.62 -17.06 5.83
C SER A 51 -4.19 -17.57 5.69
N LEU A 52 -3.52 -17.82 6.82
CA LEU A 52 -2.19 -18.42 6.85
C LEU A 52 -2.14 -19.81 6.23
N GLU A 53 -3.23 -20.59 6.36
CA GLU A 53 -3.34 -21.91 5.73
C GLU A 53 -3.25 -21.79 4.22
N SER A 54 -3.98 -20.84 3.62
CA SER A 54 -3.97 -20.61 2.17
C SER A 54 -2.63 -20.06 1.67
N CYS A 55 -1.95 -19.21 2.46
CA CYS A 55 -0.60 -18.75 2.15
C CYS A 55 0.39 -19.94 2.07
N GLN A 56 0.34 -20.84 3.06
CA GLN A 56 1.21 -22.02 3.06
C GLN A 56 0.86 -23.00 1.93
N GLU A 57 -0.41 -23.19 1.60
CA GLU A 57 -0.84 -24.00 0.46
C GLU A 57 -0.35 -23.43 -0.88
N ALA A 58 -0.26 -22.11 -1.00
CA ALA A 58 0.34 -21.43 -2.15
C ALA A 58 1.88 -21.48 -2.16
N GLY A 59 2.51 -21.94 -1.07
CA GLY A 59 3.96 -22.08 -0.94
C GLY A 59 4.67 -20.87 -0.33
N LEU A 60 3.93 -19.93 0.26
CA LEU A 60 4.52 -18.83 1.03
C LEU A 60 5.01 -19.33 2.39
N GLU A 61 6.07 -18.72 2.90
CA GLU A 61 6.78 -19.17 4.08
C GLU A 61 6.43 -18.33 5.32
N ILE A 62 6.54 -18.94 6.50
CA ILE A 62 6.41 -18.27 7.80
C ILE A 62 7.79 -18.22 8.44
N ASP A 63 8.27 -17.00 8.68
CA ASP A 63 9.51 -16.79 9.43
C ASP A 63 9.27 -16.90 10.95
N ALA A 64 10.08 -17.68 11.63
CA ALA A 64 9.87 -17.95 13.04
C ALA A 64 10.14 -16.72 13.93
N ASP A 65 11.15 -15.91 13.59
CA ASP A 65 11.51 -14.74 14.38
C ASP A 65 10.43 -13.65 14.24
N THR A 66 9.87 -13.49 13.04
CA THR A 66 8.75 -12.58 12.77
C THR A 66 7.48 -13.04 13.47
N LEU A 67 7.19 -14.34 13.45
CA LEU A 67 6.05 -14.90 14.20
C LEU A 67 6.21 -14.70 15.72
N GLU A 68 7.41 -14.91 16.28
CA GLU A 68 7.67 -14.64 17.69
C GLU A 68 7.48 -13.16 18.05
N TRP A 69 7.87 -12.26 17.14
CA TRP A 69 7.64 -10.82 17.31
C TRP A 69 6.14 -10.50 17.37
N TRP A 70 5.34 -11.04 16.43
CA TRP A 70 3.88 -10.88 16.41
C TRP A 70 3.22 -11.38 17.69
N LEU A 71 3.61 -12.56 18.17
CA LEU A 71 3.09 -13.13 19.41
C LEU A 71 3.46 -12.32 20.66
N GLY A 72 4.40 -11.41 20.56
CA GLY A 72 4.78 -10.47 21.61
C GLY A 72 3.99 -9.16 21.60
N GLN A 73 3.14 -8.92 20.60
CA GLN A 73 2.29 -7.73 20.52
C GLN A 73 1.02 -7.88 21.38
N ASP A 74 0.26 -6.81 21.51
CA ASP A 74 -1.02 -6.83 22.23
C ASP A 74 -2.07 -7.72 21.53
N ASP A 75 -3.03 -8.23 22.28
CA ASP A 75 -4.07 -9.15 21.77
C ASP A 75 -4.86 -8.58 20.56
N GLU A 76 -5.04 -7.26 20.49
CA GLU A 76 -5.74 -6.58 19.40
C GLU A 76 -4.95 -6.70 18.09
N VAL A 77 -3.63 -6.52 18.16
CA VAL A 77 -2.71 -6.63 17.01
C VAL A 77 -2.55 -8.09 16.58
N THR A 78 -2.51 -9.03 17.52
CA THR A 78 -2.33 -10.47 17.21
C THR A 78 -3.58 -11.14 16.64
N GLY A 79 -4.72 -10.45 16.65
CA GLY A 79 -5.99 -10.95 16.09
C GLY A 79 -5.87 -11.42 14.64
N ILE A 80 -5.07 -10.72 13.84
CA ILE A 80 -4.85 -11.03 12.41
C ILE A 80 -4.09 -12.35 12.16
N LEU A 81 -3.48 -12.97 13.20
CA LEU A 81 -2.82 -14.27 13.05
C LEU A 81 -3.82 -15.44 12.89
N THR A 82 -5.11 -15.18 13.09
CA THR A 82 -6.14 -16.21 13.07
C THR A 82 -7.36 -15.74 12.28
N GLY A 83 -7.76 -16.52 11.29
CA GLY A 83 -8.88 -16.16 10.43
C GLY A 83 -8.39 -15.74 9.04
N GLY A 84 -9.02 -14.71 8.50
CA GLY A 84 -8.76 -14.23 7.15
C GLY A 84 -9.39 -15.11 6.06
N ASP A 85 -9.45 -14.56 4.87
CA ASP A 85 -9.99 -15.21 3.69
C ASP A 85 -8.89 -15.90 2.86
N ASP A 86 -9.29 -16.74 1.93
CA ASP A 86 -8.36 -17.44 1.04
C ASP A 86 -7.50 -16.46 0.23
N LEU A 87 -6.18 -16.69 0.18
CA LEU A 87 -5.22 -15.81 -0.51
C LEU A 87 -5.62 -15.52 -1.96
N THR A 88 -6.07 -16.54 -2.70
CA THR A 88 -6.48 -16.37 -4.10
C THR A 88 -7.69 -15.45 -4.21
N HIS A 89 -8.63 -15.60 -3.28
CA HIS A 89 -9.82 -14.76 -3.23
C HIS A 89 -9.50 -13.29 -2.90
N VAL A 90 -8.69 -13.08 -1.87
CA VAL A 90 -8.25 -11.72 -1.46
C VAL A 90 -7.49 -11.02 -2.58
N LEU A 91 -6.55 -11.71 -3.23
CA LEU A 91 -5.78 -11.12 -4.32
C LEU A 91 -6.64 -10.85 -5.57
N ASP A 92 -7.65 -11.67 -5.86
CA ASP A 92 -8.59 -11.40 -6.96
C ASP A 92 -9.48 -10.19 -6.66
N GLU A 93 -10.00 -10.06 -5.42
CA GLU A 93 -10.75 -8.89 -4.99
C GLU A 93 -9.90 -7.62 -5.02
N PHE A 94 -8.67 -7.68 -4.51
CA PHE A 94 -7.73 -6.56 -4.55
C PHE A 94 -7.45 -6.13 -5.99
N ARG A 95 -7.17 -7.07 -6.89
CA ARG A 95 -6.93 -6.80 -8.30
C ARG A 95 -8.13 -6.17 -9.01
N LEU A 96 -9.36 -6.59 -8.65
CA LEU A 96 -10.59 -6.04 -9.22
C LEU A 96 -10.90 -4.64 -8.69
N TRP A 97 -10.50 -4.34 -7.45
CA TRP A 97 -10.66 -3.04 -6.83
C TRP A 97 -9.61 -2.03 -7.33
N PHE A 98 -8.42 -2.50 -7.72
CA PHE A 98 -7.32 -1.65 -8.18
C PHE A 98 -7.63 -1.06 -9.57
N PRO A 99 -7.58 0.28 -9.76
CA PRO A 99 -7.92 0.91 -11.04
C PRO A 99 -6.87 0.61 -12.12
N ASP A 100 -7.32 0.53 -13.37
CA ASP A 100 -6.44 0.46 -14.53
C ASP A 100 -5.54 1.72 -14.60
N ASP A 101 -4.29 1.55 -15.02
CA ASP A 101 -3.30 2.62 -15.21
C ASP A 101 -3.01 3.46 -13.94
N ALA A 102 -3.24 2.92 -12.74
CA ALA A 102 -2.95 3.61 -11.49
C ALA A 102 -1.49 3.52 -11.09
N GLU A 103 -0.97 4.58 -10.45
CA GLU A 103 0.29 4.52 -9.72
C GLU A 103 0.12 3.77 -8.39
N VAL A 104 1.01 2.83 -8.10
CA VAL A 104 1.09 2.18 -6.77
C VAL A 104 2.17 2.85 -5.93
N TRP A 105 1.80 3.27 -4.74
CA TRP A 105 2.67 3.90 -3.75
C TRP A 105 2.83 2.99 -2.55
N ALA A 106 4.04 2.87 -2.04
CA ALA A 106 4.35 2.10 -0.83
C ALA A 106 5.55 2.67 -0.08
N ASN A 107 5.75 2.22 1.15
CA ASN A 107 6.83 2.67 2.03
C ASN A 107 7.81 1.54 2.47
N SER A 108 8.47 0.79 1.56
CA SER A 108 8.76 1.07 0.15
C SER A 108 8.24 -0.03 -0.78
N PRO A 109 8.15 0.23 -2.11
CA PRO A 109 7.74 -0.77 -3.10
C PRO A 109 8.61 -2.04 -3.08
N SER A 110 9.89 -1.92 -2.78
CA SER A 110 10.79 -3.06 -2.62
C SER A 110 10.46 -3.99 -1.45
N PHE A 111 9.46 -3.66 -0.65
CA PHE A 111 8.87 -4.54 0.35
C PHE A 111 7.44 -4.90 -0.06
N ASP A 112 6.53 -3.95 -0.04
CA ASP A 112 5.11 -4.20 -0.25
C ASP A 112 4.82 -4.76 -1.64
N CYS A 113 5.31 -4.10 -2.71
CA CYS A 113 5.06 -4.53 -4.07
C CYS A 113 5.78 -5.84 -4.41
N GLU A 114 7.01 -6.07 -3.91
CA GLU A 114 7.72 -7.33 -4.14
C GLU A 114 7.05 -8.51 -3.44
N HIS A 115 6.56 -8.36 -2.20
CA HIS A 115 5.81 -9.41 -1.50
C HIS A 115 4.50 -9.73 -2.22
N LEU A 116 3.72 -8.70 -2.59
CA LEU A 116 2.48 -8.88 -3.35
C LEU A 116 2.73 -9.53 -4.71
N GLY A 117 3.77 -9.12 -5.45
CA GLY A 117 4.15 -9.72 -6.72
C GLY A 117 4.41 -11.22 -6.60
N VAL A 118 5.18 -11.64 -5.57
CA VAL A 118 5.42 -13.07 -5.31
C VAL A 118 4.13 -13.79 -4.90
N ALA A 119 3.25 -13.15 -4.11
CA ALA A 119 1.98 -13.76 -3.73
C ALA A 119 1.03 -13.92 -4.94
N PHE A 120 0.97 -12.93 -5.83
CA PHE A 120 0.24 -13.04 -7.11
C PHE A 120 0.77 -14.18 -7.98
N ASP A 121 2.08 -14.26 -8.15
CA ASP A 121 2.72 -15.35 -8.91
C ASP A 121 2.44 -16.73 -8.29
N ALA A 122 2.43 -16.85 -6.96
CA ALA A 122 2.17 -18.10 -6.24
C ALA A 122 0.78 -18.66 -6.53
N VAL A 123 -0.21 -17.80 -6.77
CA VAL A 123 -1.58 -18.20 -7.14
C VAL A 123 -1.85 -18.15 -8.64
N GLY A 124 -0.82 -17.91 -9.46
CA GLY A 124 -0.90 -17.89 -10.93
C GLY A 124 -1.62 -16.68 -11.51
N MET A 125 -1.62 -15.56 -10.79
CA MET A 125 -2.14 -14.26 -11.21
C MET A 125 -1.01 -13.27 -11.46
N SER A 126 -1.31 -12.15 -12.12
CA SER A 126 -0.39 -11.01 -12.22
C SER A 126 -0.90 -9.86 -11.35
N GLU A 127 0.03 -9.11 -10.79
CA GLU A 127 -0.26 -7.85 -10.11
C GLU A 127 -0.99 -6.87 -11.04
N PRO A 128 -1.85 -5.97 -10.50
CA PRO A 128 -2.65 -5.04 -11.31
C PRO A 128 -1.88 -3.80 -11.81
N TRP A 129 -0.63 -3.62 -11.39
CA TRP A 129 0.21 -2.49 -11.83
C TRP A 129 1.41 -2.96 -12.64
N ALA A 130 2.10 -2.03 -13.30
CA ALA A 130 3.37 -2.30 -13.93
C ALA A 130 4.53 -1.76 -13.06
N PHE A 131 5.69 -2.42 -13.08
CA PHE A 131 6.84 -2.05 -12.25
C PHE A 131 7.27 -0.57 -12.38
N TYR A 132 7.01 0.08 -13.50
CA TYR A 132 7.33 1.50 -13.72
C TYR A 132 6.28 2.46 -13.13
N ASP A 133 5.16 1.95 -12.62
CA ASP A 133 4.12 2.71 -11.93
C ASP A 133 4.32 2.72 -10.41
N GLU A 134 5.34 2.01 -9.92
CA GLU A 134 5.70 2.01 -8.50
C GLU A 134 6.32 3.34 -8.06
N ARG A 135 5.90 3.81 -6.89
CA ARG A 135 6.34 5.07 -6.26
C ARG A 135 6.75 4.84 -4.81
N ASP A 136 7.87 5.40 -4.44
CA ASP A 136 8.46 5.20 -3.12
C ASP A 136 8.24 6.41 -2.20
N VAL A 137 7.47 6.22 -1.13
CA VAL A 137 7.21 7.21 -0.08
C VAL A 137 8.52 7.66 0.61
N ARG A 138 9.49 6.75 0.81
CA ARG A 138 10.79 7.09 1.43
C ARG A 138 11.56 8.13 0.63
N THR A 139 11.40 8.13 -0.68
CA THR A 139 11.99 9.17 -1.53
C THR A 139 11.42 10.53 -1.19
N LEU A 140 10.10 10.67 -1.03
CA LEU A 140 9.48 11.93 -0.62
C LEU A 140 9.90 12.36 0.79
N LYS A 141 10.04 11.42 1.73
CA LYS A 141 10.52 11.70 3.10
C LYS A 141 11.91 12.36 3.13
N SER A 142 12.73 12.17 2.10
CA SER A 142 14.06 12.75 1.98
C SER A 142 14.09 14.16 1.40
N LEU A 143 12.98 14.67 0.87
CA LEU A 143 12.93 15.96 0.18
C LEU A 143 12.76 17.13 1.16
N PRO A 144 13.36 18.30 0.86
CA PRO A 144 13.00 19.54 1.54
C PRO A 144 11.52 19.88 1.32
N GLY A 145 10.78 20.11 2.40
CA GLY A 145 9.33 20.37 2.33
C GLY A 145 8.46 19.13 2.57
N ALA A 146 9.09 17.96 2.84
CA ALA A 146 8.36 16.79 3.30
C ALA A 146 7.44 17.15 4.48
N ALA A 147 6.20 16.67 4.45
CA ALA A 147 5.22 16.91 5.49
C ALA A 147 5.60 16.21 6.81
N ASN A 148 4.94 16.60 7.89
CA ASN A 148 5.02 15.91 9.17
C ASN A 148 3.59 15.61 9.61
N VAL A 149 3.12 14.42 9.30
CA VAL A 149 1.76 13.95 9.59
C VAL A 149 1.78 13.10 10.86
N GLU A 150 0.86 13.37 11.80
CA GLU A 150 0.68 12.52 12.96
C GLU A 150 -0.03 11.22 12.56
N MET A 151 0.41 10.09 13.16
CA MET A 151 -0.26 8.80 12.96
C MET A 151 -1.66 8.86 13.57
N GLU A 152 -2.66 8.50 12.79
CA GLU A 152 -4.04 8.29 13.22
C GLU A 152 -4.37 6.80 13.05
N GLY A 153 -4.90 6.17 14.10
CA GLY A 153 -5.19 4.74 14.11
C GLY A 153 -4.14 3.91 14.82
N ASN A 154 -4.07 2.62 14.50
CA ASN A 154 -3.19 1.65 15.14
C ASN A 154 -1.95 1.41 14.26
N GLU A 155 -0.77 1.42 14.88
CA GLU A 155 0.45 0.95 14.23
C GLU A 155 0.32 -0.56 13.96
N HIS A 156 0.84 -1.03 12.84
CA HIS A 156 0.72 -2.43 12.37
C HIS A 156 -0.71 -2.85 12.01
N ASP A 157 -1.56 -1.90 11.67
CA ASP A 157 -2.78 -2.12 10.91
C ASP A 157 -2.53 -1.63 9.48
N ALA A 158 -2.50 -2.55 8.52
CA ALA A 158 -2.12 -2.23 7.14
C ALA A 158 -2.95 -1.10 6.52
N LEU A 159 -4.25 -0.99 6.86
CA LEU A 159 -5.09 0.08 6.32
C LEU A 159 -4.78 1.43 6.98
N ASP A 160 -4.60 1.46 8.30
CA ASP A 160 -4.26 2.69 9.01
C ASP A 160 -2.88 3.20 8.60
N ASP A 161 -1.90 2.30 8.39
CA ASP A 161 -0.58 2.62 7.88
C ASP A 161 -0.63 3.14 6.44
N ALA A 162 -1.40 2.50 5.55
CA ALA A 162 -1.63 3.00 4.19
C ALA A 162 -2.26 4.40 4.19
N LYS A 163 -3.27 4.64 5.03
CA LYS A 163 -3.92 5.97 5.15
C LYS A 163 -2.96 7.03 5.67
N HIS A 164 -2.15 6.70 6.67
CA HIS A 164 -1.13 7.62 7.19
C HIS A 164 -0.11 7.99 6.11
N GLN A 165 0.39 7.00 5.38
CA GLN A 165 1.36 7.20 4.29
C GLN A 165 0.75 8.02 3.14
N ALA A 166 -0.50 7.78 2.76
CA ALA A 166 -1.20 8.54 1.73
C ALA A 166 -1.39 10.01 2.13
N ARG A 167 -1.81 10.30 3.38
CA ARG A 167 -1.89 11.68 3.89
C ARG A 167 -0.53 12.38 3.83
N PHE A 168 0.54 11.67 4.21
CA PHE A 168 1.91 12.21 4.10
C PHE A 168 2.26 12.60 2.66
N VAL A 169 1.92 11.75 1.67
CA VAL A 169 2.17 12.03 0.25
C VAL A 169 1.37 13.25 -0.20
N VAL A 170 0.07 13.30 0.10
CA VAL A 170 -0.81 14.42 -0.25
C VAL A 170 -0.26 15.75 0.27
N GLU A 171 0.01 15.83 1.57
CA GLU A 171 0.52 17.06 2.20
C GLU A 171 1.91 17.44 1.67
N THR A 172 2.79 16.47 1.41
CA THR A 172 4.11 16.74 0.84
C THR A 172 4.00 17.33 -0.56
N LEU A 173 3.16 16.76 -1.43
CA LEU A 173 2.95 17.26 -2.79
C LEU A 173 2.35 18.67 -2.77
N GLN A 174 1.39 18.96 -1.90
CA GLN A 174 0.82 20.28 -1.72
C GLN A 174 1.86 21.33 -1.26
N ASN A 175 2.76 20.94 -0.34
CA ASN A 175 3.86 21.78 0.12
C ASN A 175 4.84 22.12 -1.01
N LEU A 176 5.21 21.13 -1.82
CA LEU A 176 6.12 21.29 -2.95
C LEU A 176 5.52 22.17 -4.04
N ASP A 177 4.23 22.00 -4.37
CA ASP A 177 3.54 22.84 -5.35
C ASP A 177 3.44 24.30 -4.87
N SER A 178 3.10 24.50 -3.59
CA SER A 178 3.05 25.83 -2.98
C SER A 178 4.42 26.53 -3.02
N ALA A 179 5.51 25.81 -2.73
CA ALA A 179 6.87 26.32 -2.82
C ALA A 179 7.27 26.69 -4.26
N ALA A 180 6.88 25.86 -5.24
CA ALA A 180 7.15 26.11 -6.65
C ALA A 180 6.46 27.39 -7.14
N ARG A 181 5.21 27.62 -6.74
CA ARG A 181 4.44 28.83 -7.11
C ARG A 181 5.00 30.10 -6.49
N THR A 182 5.49 30.06 -5.26
CA THR A 182 6.09 31.22 -4.59
C THR A 182 7.52 31.53 -5.04
N GLY A 183 8.26 30.56 -5.57
CA GLY A 183 9.62 30.72 -6.10
C GLY A 183 9.71 31.33 -7.51
N VAL A 184 8.58 31.44 -8.23
CA VAL A 184 8.53 31.99 -9.59
C VAL A 184 8.44 33.54 -9.58
N ASP A 185 8.08 34.15 -8.44
CA ASP A 185 7.93 35.62 -8.29
C ASP A 185 9.17 36.32 -7.73
N ALA A 186 10.33 35.64 -7.68
CA ALA A 186 11.61 36.16 -7.21
C ALA A 186 12.65 36.13 -8.37
#